data_8b5e369c23f4910cd44d9c176c5b0261
#
_entry.id   8b5e369c23f4910cd44d9c176c5b0261
#
_cell.length_a   1.000
_cell.length_b   1.000
_cell.length_c   1.000
_cell.angle_alpha   90.00
_cell.angle_beta   90.00
_cell.angle_gamma   90.00
#
_symmetry.space_group_name_H-M   'P 1'
#
loop_
_entity.id
_entity.type
_entity.pdbx_description
1 polymer ?
#
loop_
_entity_poly.entity_id
_entity_poly.type
_entity_poly.pdbx_seq_one_letter_code
_entity_poly.pdbx_strand_id
1 'polypeptide(L)'
;MKHITLQDSDYSAPVFVTEDGVIDSDETRIALKSIMRTIDRDRRIEDLLISPESIQKRIEGLAREIDEAFPTGTIEMLPVLNGCFLFAPDLARTLYRVSGREMMFHMAKLSTYGDEIKGDGEVLRQVKAHLDPGDLQGKDILVIEDIVDQGFTLQFLLQMLEVEKKVNSIHICSLLVKDLEAPADEVASLRESIPVDYTGFHIPDLWVAGYGIDACGELRHLPYIITVNKTQFR
;
A
#
# COMPACT_ATOMS: atom_id res chain seq x y z
N MET A 1 -2.99 14.86 22.07
CA MET A 1 -3.50 13.68 21.38
C MET A 1 -2.76 12.47 21.93
N LYS A 2 -3.47 11.41 22.31
CA LYS A 2 -2.83 10.17 22.80
C LYS A 2 -2.67 9.26 21.59
N HIS A 3 -1.42 9.05 21.13
CA HIS A 3 -1.13 8.03 20.14
C HIS A 3 -1.37 6.63 20.73
N ILE A 4 -1.65 5.67 19.86
CA ILE A 4 -1.76 4.27 20.24
C ILE A 4 -0.36 3.67 20.20
N THR A 5 0.10 3.13 21.33
CA THR A 5 1.31 2.29 21.41
C THR A 5 0.86 0.84 21.43
N LEU A 6 1.28 0.08 20.42
CA LEU A 6 0.92 -1.34 20.27
C LEU A 6 2.00 -2.24 20.88
N GLN A 7 1.57 -3.40 21.38
CA GLN A 7 2.47 -4.49 21.76
C GLN A 7 2.90 -5.26 20.50
N ASP A 8 4.00 -6.02 20.58
CA ASP A 8 4.49 -6.78 19.42
C ASP A 8 3.48 -7.80 18.90
N SER A 9 2.63 -8.37 19.77
CA SER A 9 1.53 -9.28 19.39
C SER A 9 0.46 -8.62 18.53
N ASP A 10 0.25 -7.32 18.66
CA ASP A 10 -0.80 -6.59 17.92
C ASP A 10 -0.49 -6.47 16.43
N TYR A 11 0.77 -6.66 16.05
CA TYR A 11 1.23 -6.63 14.66
C TYR A 11 1.08 -7.98 13.92
N SER A 12 0.59 -9.03 14.60
CA SER A 12 0.31 -10.35 13.99
C SER A 12 -0.97 -10.39 13.16
N ALA A 13 -1.75 -9.32 13.14
CA ALA A 13 -2.99 -9.14 12.38
C ALA A 13 -3.06 -7.73 11.79
N PRO A 14 -4.02 -7.42 10.89
CA PRO A 14 -4.23 -6.06 10.39
C PRO A 14 -4.37 -5.04 11.52
N VAL A 15 -3.63 -3.94 11.43
CA VAL A 15 -3.64 -2.88 12.46
C VAL A 15 -4.61 -1.78 12.04
N PHE A 16 -5.57 -1.45 12.92
CA PHE A 16 -6.50 -0.34 12.71
C PHE A 16 -5.92 0.95 13.28
N VAL A 17 -5.68 1.91 12.42
CA VAL A 17 -5.06 3.20 12.75
C VAL A 17 -6.15 4.25 12.89
N THR A 18 -6.08 5.03 13.95
CA THR A 18 -6.92 6.24 14.11
C THR A 18 -6.16 7.48 13.60
N GLU A 19 -6.82 8.64 13.58
CA GLU A 19 -6.17 9.92 13.26
C GLU A 19 -4.99 10.25 14.18
N ASP A 20 -4.96 9.69 15.38
CA ASP A 20 -3.85 9.86 16.34
C ASP A 20 -2.57 9.09 15.94
N GLY A 21 -2.67 8.17 15.00
CA GLY A 21 -1.57 7.38 14.46
C GLY A 21 -1.14 6.21 15.35
N VAL A 22 -0.22 5.40 14.82
CA VAL A 22 0.44 4.27 15.50
C VAL A 22 1.93 4.54 15.58
N ILE A 23 2.43 4.82 16.77
CA ILE A 23 3.79 5.28 17.02
C ILE A 23 4.33 4.58 18.27
N ASP A 24 5.54 4.02 18.18
CA ASP A 24 6.11 3.16 19.23
C ASP A 24 6.37 3.89 20.56
N SER A 25 6.73 5.18 20.50
CA SER A 25 6.98 5.96 21.71
C SER A 25 6.81 7.46 21.50
N ASP A 26 6.61 8.19 22.59
CA ASP A 26 6.57 9.66 22.56
C ASP A 26 7.92 10.26 22.12
N GLU A 27 9.04 9.63 22.48
CA GLU A 27 10.37 10.06 22.03
C GLU A 27 10.52 9.96 20.53
N THR A 28 10.08 8.84 19.91
CA THR A 28 10.06 8.65 18.46
C THR A 28 9.22 9.73 17.80
N ARG A 29 8.03 10.01 18.32
CA ARG A 29 7.15 11.05 17.78
C ARG A 29 7.79 12.44 17.84
N ILE A 30 8.40 12.81 18.95
CA ILE A 30 9.07 14.11 19.13
C ILE A 30 10.24 14.24 18.16
N ALA A 31 11.09 13.20 18.06
CA ALA A 31 12.25 13.20 17.17
C ALA A 31 11.82 13.34 15.71
N LEU A 32 10.85 12.55 15.26
CA LEU A 32 10.35 12.60 13.88
C LEU A 32 9.67 13.93 13.57
N LYS A 33 8.84 14.48 14.48
CA LYS A 33 8.26 15.82 14.29
C LYS A 33 9.32 16.92 14.18
N SER A 34 10.42 16.81 14.89
CA SER A 34 11.54 17.75 14.76
C SER A 34 12.18 17.67 13.38
N ILE A 35 12.40 16.47 12.85
CA ILE A 35 12.93 16.25 11.49
C ILE A 35 11.93 16.77 10.45
N MET A 36 10.65 16.44 10.58
CA MET A 36 9.59 16.88 9.66
C MET A 36 9.54 18.41 9.54
N ARG A 37 9.61 19.13 10.67
CA ARG A 37 9.67 20.61 10.66
C ARG A 37 10.88 21.17 9.94
N THR A 38 11.97 20.42 9.90
CA THR A 38 13.20 20.84 9.21
C THR A 38 13.09 20.68 7.70
N ILE A 39 12.44 19.62 7.23
CA ILE A 39 12.29 19.31 5.80
C ILE A 39 11.05 19.94 5.17
N ASP A 40 10.02 20.23 5.95
CA ASP A 40 8.75 20.80 5.48
C ASP A 40 8.60 22.28 5.83
N ARG A 41 9.28 23.14 5.06
CA ARG A 41 9.19 24.60 5.24
C ARG A 41 7.81 25.17 4.92
N ASP A 42 7.05 24.50 4.08
CA ASP A 42 5.78 24.97 3.53
C ASP A 42 4.56 24.45 4.30
N ARG A 43 4.78 23.74 5.41
CA ARG A 43 3.73 23.16 6.26
C ARG A 43 2.77 22.22 5.50
N ARG A 44 3.31 21.48 4.54
CA ARG A 44 2.56 20.48 3.76
C ARG A 44 2.28 19.22 4.57
N ILE A 45 3.13 18.94 5.56
CA ILE A 45 3.03 17.79 6.45
C ILE A 45 2.22 18.21 7.68
N GLU A 46 1.14 17.47 7.98
CA GLU A 46 0.29 17.73 9.14
C GLU A 46 0.78 16.97 10.37
N ASP A 47 0.88 15.65 10.28
CA ASP A 47 1.35 14.82 11.39
C ASP A 47 2.01 13.51 10.92
N LEU A 48 2.66 12.82 11.87
CA LEU A 48 3.12 11.45 11.73
C LEU A 48 1.95 10.50 11.99
N LEU A 49 1.67 9.61 11.04
CA LEU A 49 0.60 8.62 11.17
C LEU A 49 1.11 7.24 11.60
N ILE A 50 2.16 6.72 10.95
CA ILE A 50 2.74 5.42 11.26
C ILE A 50 4.26 5.54 11.32
N SER A 51 4.86 5.11 12.44
CA SER A 51 6.30 5.15 12.63
C SER A 51 7.04 4.09 11.80
N PRO A 52 8.33 4.28 11.51
CA PRO A 52 9.14 3.29 10.80
C PRO A 52 9.14 1.92 11.50
N GLU A 53 9.21 1.93 12.83
CA GLU A 53 9.24 0.74 13.67
C GLU A 53 7.93 -0.04 13.57
N SER A 54 6.79 0.66 13.62
CA SER A 54 5.46 0.05 13.44
C SER A 54 5.32 -0.59 12.06
N ILE A 55 5.81 0.08 11.01
CA ILE A 55 5.84 -0.48 9.65
C ILE A 55 6.64 -1.78 9.62
N GLN A 56 7.86 -1.80 10.19
CA GLN A 56 8.72 -2.98 10.17
C GLN A 56 8.09 -4.16 10.95
N LYS A 57 7.53 -3.91 12.13
CA LYS A 57 6.84 -4.93 12.91
C LYS A 57 5.66 -5.53 12.15
N ARG A 58 4.85 -4.69 11.48
CA ARG A 58 3.73 -5.20 10.68
C ARG A 58 4.18 -6.00 9.46
N ILE A 59 5.27 -5.59 8.80
CA ILE A 59 5.86 -6.37 7.70
C ILE A 59 6.31 -7.75 8.19
N GLU A 60 6.82 -7.88 9.40
CA GLU A 60 7.14 -9.19 9.99
C GLU A 60 5.89 -10.05 10.21
N GLY A 61 4.78 -9.43 10.65
CA GLY A 61 3.47 -10.11 10.73
C GLY A 61 3.00 -10.61 9.37
N LEU A 62 2.97 -9.70 8.38
CA LEU A 62 2.58 -10.03 7.00
C LEU A 62 3.43 -11.16 6.40
N ALA A 63 4.73 -11.15 6.65
CA ALA A 63 5.62 -12.20 6.16
C ALA A 63 5.27 -13.58 6.73
N ARG A 64 4.87 -13.66 8.01
CA ARG A 64 4.41 -14.92 8.62
C ARG A 64 3.07 -15.37 8.06
N GLU A 65 2.10 -14.46 7.93
CA GLU A 65 0.79 -14.75 7.33
C GLU A 65 0.93 -15.31 5.90
N ILE A 66 1.78 -14.67 5.08
CA ILE A 66 2.04 -15.11 3.72
C ILE A 66 2.76 -16.46 3.70
N ASP A 67 3.76 -16.68 4.57
CA ASP A 67 4.48 -17.95 4.64
C ASP A 67 3.56 -19.12 5.01
N GLU A 68 2.63 -18.91 5.93
CA GLU A 68 1.64 -19.92 6.32
C GLU A 68 0.68 -20.26 5.17
N ALA A 69 0.28 -19.27 4.37
CA ALA A 69 -0.66 -19.46 3.27
C ALA A 69 0.00 -20.05 2.00
N PHE A 70 1.29 -19.82 1.82
CA PHE A 70 2.07 -20.38 0.71
C PHE A 70 3.05 -21.43 1.24
N PRO A 71 2.62 -22.65 1.59
CA PRO A 71 3.45 -23.60 2.35
C PRO A 71 4.62 -24.20 1.55
N THR A 72 4.61 -24.13 0.22
CA THR A 72 5.64 -24.72 -0.64
C THR A 72 5.91 -23.88 -1.89
N GLY A 73 7.10 -24.06 -2.49
CA GLY A 73 7.45 -23.48 -3.78
C GLY A 73 7.98 -22.04 -3.72
N THR A 74 8.19 -21.48 -4.90
CA THR A 74 8.61 -20.10 -5.13
C THR A 74 7.41 -19.16 -5.02
N ILE A 75 7.57 -18.01 -4.40
CA ILE A 75 6.53 -16.98 -4.33
C ILE A 75 6.69 -16.03 -5.52
N GLU A 76 5.68 -15.97 -6.38
CA GLU A 76 5.64 -15.10 -7.56
C GLU A 76 5.08 -13.72 -7.13
N MET A 77 5.96 -12.76 -6.85
CA MET A 77 5.60 -11.43 -6.37
C MET A 77 5.40 -10.46 -7.54
N LEU A 78 4.29 -9.72 -7.51
CA LEU A 78 3.96 -8.68 -8.50
C LEU A 78 3.80 -7.32 -7.81
N PRO A 79 4.91 -6.60 -7.53
CA PRO A 79 4.85 -5.25 -7.02
C PRO A 79 4.23 -4.26 -8.00
N VAL A 80 3.29 -3.43 -7.53
CA VAL A 80 2.68 -2.34 -8.31
C VAL A 80 3.49 -1.06 -8.12
N LEU A 81 4.20 -0.67 -9.17
CA LEU A 81 5.08 0.51 -9.13
C LEU A 81 4.29 1.79 -9.50
N ASN A 82 4.69 2.95 -8.95
CA ASN A 82 5.92 3.21 -8.17
C ASN A 82 5.70 3.10 -6.63
N GLY A 83 4.47 3.07 -6.13
CA GLY A 83 4.18 3.26 -4.72
C GLY A 83 4.82 2.22 -3.81
N CYS A 84 4.82 0.95 -4.19
CA CYS A 84 5.36 -0.12 -3.36
C CYS A 84 6.89 -0.34 -3.48
N PHE A 85 7.66 0.61 -4.08
CA PHE A 85 9.10 0.41 -4.30
C PHE A 85 9.94 0.29 -3.02
N LEU A 86 9.43 0.72 -1.87
CA LEU A 86 10.04 0.48 -0.55
C LEU A 86 9.42 -0.76 0.13
N PHE A 87 8.10 -0.87 0.11
CA PHE A 87 7.37 -1.95 0.77
C PHE A 87 7.73 -3.33 0.22
N ALA A 88 7.70 -3.51 -1.10
CA ALA A 88 7.92 -4.82 -1.71
C ALA A 88 9.32 -5.40 -1.43
N PRO A 89 10.44 -4.66 -1.53
CA PRO A 89 11.75 -5.14 -1.12
C PRO A 89 11.87 -5.46 0.37
N ASP A 90 11.23 -4.68 1.25
CA ASP A 90 11.27 -4.94 2.69
C ASP A 90 10.48 -6.20 3.04
N LEU A 91 9.30 -6.38 2.43
CA LEU A 91 8.51 -7.59 2.57
C LEU A 91 9.25 -8.82 2.05
N ALA A 92 9.87 -8.73 0.87
CA ALA A 92 10.62 -9.86 0.28
C ALA A 92 11.82 -10.28 1.14
N ARG A 93 12.61 -9.30 1.63
CA ARG A 93 13.73 -9.61 2.55
C ARG A 93 13.25 -10.24 3.86
N THR A 94 12.10 -9.80 4.34
CA THR A 94 11.51 -10.33 5.58
C THR A 94 10.94 -11.73 5.36
N LEU A 95 10.23 -11.98 4.25
CA LEU A 95 9.78 -13.29 3.83
C LEU A 95 10.95 -14.29 3.74
N TYR A 96 12.06 -13.88 3.10
CA TYR A 96 13.25 -14.73 3.05
C TYR A 96 13.80 -15.06 4.44
N ARG A 97 13.84 -14.09 5.35
CA ARG A 97 14.30 -14.35 6.73
C ARG A 97 13.39 -15.29 7.50
N VAL A 98 12.09 -15.25 7.26
CA VAL A 98 11.08 -16.08 7.94
C VAL A 98 11.07 -17.49 7.34
N SER A 99 11.05 -17.61 6.02
CA SER A 99 10.75 -18.85 5.31
C SER A 99 11.95 -19.51 4.59
N GLY A 100 13.00 -18.74 4.30
CA GLY A 100 14.11 -19.18 3.45
C GLY A 100 13.73 -19.43 1.98
N ARG A 101 12.53 -19.01 1.55
CA ARG A 101 12.00 -19.28 0.20
C ARG A 101 12.60 -18.38 -0.86
N GLU A 102 12.59 -18.89 -2.07
CA GLU A 102 12.88 -18.12 -3.27
C GLU A 102 11.67 -17.30 -3.70
N MET A 103 11.92 -16.09 -4.18
CA MET A 103 10.90 -15.19 -4.71
C MET A 103 11.27 -14.76 -6.13
N MET A 104 10.28 -14.83 -7.02
CA MET A 104 10.39 -14.30 -8.37
C MET A 104 9.64 -12.98 -8.44
N PHE A 105 10.27 -11.96 -9.05
CA PHE A 105 9.69 -10.64 -9.19
C PHE A 105 9.18 -10.39 -10.59
N HIS A 106 7.92 -9.96 -10.69
CA HIS A 106 7.27 -9.46 -11.90
C HIS A 106 6.84 -8.04 -11.62
N MET A 107 7.32 -7.06 -12.37
CA MET A 107 6.99 -5.66 -12.09
C MET A 107 5.77 -5.23 -12.87
N ALA A 108 4.79 -4.62 -12.20
CA ALA A 108 3.68 -3.93 -12.81
C ALA A 108 3.83 -2.43 -12.62
N LYS A 109 3.69 -1.66 -13.69
CA LYS A 109 3.58 -0.21 -13.60
C LYS A 109 2.22 0.20 -14.13
N LEU A 110 1.40 0.78 -13.26
CA LEU A 110 0.09 1.30 -13.60
C LEU A 110 0.16 2.83 -13.67
N SER A 111 -0.49 3.39 -14.65
CA SER A 111 -0.61 4.84 -14.80
C SER A 111 -2.02 5.18 -15.25
N THR A 112 -2.63 6.13 -14.57
CA THR A 112 -3.89 6.72 -15.00
C THR A 112 -3.62 7.89 -15.93
N TYR A 113 -4.23 7.87 -17.11
CA TYR A 113 -4.19 8.96 -18.09
C TYR A 113 -5.60 9.48 -18.34
N GLY A 114 -5.68 10.79 -18.60
CA GLY A 114 -6.86 11.44 -19.14
C GLY A 114 -7.52 12.39 -18.16
N ASP A 115 -7.50 13.66 -18.53
CA ASP A 115 -8.41 14.71 -18.08
C ASP A 115 -9.54 14.89 -19.11
N GLU A 116 -9.88 13.84 -19.88
CA GLU A 116 -11.00 13.91 -20.82
C GLU A 116 -12.31 13.90 -20.01
N ILE A 117 -12.86 15.10 -19.87
CA ILE A 117 -14.21 15.29 -19.36
C ILE A 117 -15.16 14.93 -20.51
N LYS A 118 -15.96 13.88 -20.36
CA LYS A 118 -17.10 13.64 -21.25
C LYS A 118 -18.06 14.84 -21.18
N GLY A 119 -18.83 15.07 -22.24
CA GLY A 119 -19.77 16.19 -22.31
C GLY A 119 -20.86 16.20 -21.22
N ASP A 120 -20.98 15.15 -20.43
CA ASP A 120 -21.83 14.99 -19.24
C ASP A 120 -21.07 15.24 -17.90
N GLY A 121 -19.79 15.63 -17.95
CA GLY A 121 -18.97 15.90 -16.78
C GLY A 121 -18.29 14.68 -16.16
N GLU A 122 -18.43 13.49 -16.73
CA GLU A 122 -17.78 12.28 -16.27
C GLU A 122 -16.31 12.23 -16.71
N VAL A 123 -15.38 12.12 -15.74
CA VAL A 123 -13.93 11.99 -16.02
C VAL A 123 -13.62 10.54 -16.35
N LEU A 124 -13.34 10.25 -17.61
CA LEU A 124 -12.84 8.95 -18.04
C LEU A 124 -11.36 8.81 -17.66
N ARG A 125 -11.10 8.13 -16.55
CA ARG A 125 -9.74 7.70 -16.21
C ARG A 125 -9.38 6.46 -17.01
N GLN A 126 -8.50 6.59 -17.99
CA GLN A 126 -7.92 5.43 -18.66
C GLN A 126 -6.74 4.93 -17.85
N VAL A 127 -6.76 3.65 -17.47
CA VAL A 127 -5.63 2.97 -16.82
C VAL A 127 -4.80 2.29 -17.90
N LYS A 128 -3.51 2.55 -17.91
CA LYS A 128 -2.53 1.79 -18.70
C LYS A 128 -1.66 0.98 -17.77
N ALA A 129 -1.52 -0.31 -18.09
CA ALA A 129 -0.61 -1.20 -17.40
C ALA A 129 0.58 -1.51 -18.29
N HIS A 130 1.75 -1.51 -17.69
CA HIS A 130 2.95 -2.10 -18.25
C HIS A 130 3.41 -3.21 -17.31
N LEU A 131 3.35 -4.44 -17.78
CA LEU A 131 3.87 -5.60 -17.07
C LEU A 131 5.18 -6.03 -17.72
N ASP A 132 6.11 -6.49 -16.91
CA ASP A 132 7.28 -7.18 -17.42
C ASP A 132 6.86 -8.37 -18.30
N PRO A 133 7.62 -8.68 -19.38
CA PRO A 133 7.23 -9.68 -20.38
C PRO A 133 7.30 -11.14 -19.89
N GLY A 134 7.39 -11.37 -18.57
CA GLY A 134 7.42 -12.72 -18.00
C GLY A 134 6.11 -13.50 -18.24
N ASP A 135 6.26 -14.83 -18.35
CA ASP A 135 5.10 -15.72 -18.43
C ASP A 135 4.49 -15.92 -17.04
N LEU A 136 3.25 -15.44 -16.87
CA LEU A 136 2.48 -15.56 -15.64
C LEU A 136 1.41 -16.66 -15.73
N GLN A 137 1.24 -17.30 -16.90
CA GLN A 137 0.18 -18.29 -17.10
C GLN A 137 0.30 -19.46 -16.12
N GLY A 138 -0.80 -19.74 -15.43
CA GLY A 138 -0.91 -20.85 -14.48
C GLY A 138 -0.15 -20.65 -13.17
N LYS A 139 0.41 -19.47 -12.91
CA LYS A 139 1.12 -19.16 -11.65
C LYS A 139 0.17 -18.60 -10.59
N ASP A 140 0.55 -18.79 -9.33
CA ASP A 140 -0.10 -18.17 -8.17
C ASP A 140 0.63 -16.86 -7.88
N ILE A 141 -0.07 -15.73 -8.05
CA ILE A 141 0.54 -14.39 -8.01
C ILE A 141 0.21 -13.70 -6.69
N LEU A 142 1.25 -13.20 -6.02
CA LEU A 142 1.12 -12.30 -4.88
C LEU A 142 1.30 -10.84 -5.36
N VAL A 143 0.20 -10.13 -5.55
CA VAL A 143 0.19 -8.70 -5.87
C VAL A 143 0.57 -7.90 -4.63
N ILE A 144 1.54 -7.00 -4.76
CA ILE A 144 1.97 -6.12 -3.67
C ILE A 144 1.55 -4.69 -4.00
N GLU A 145 0.73 -4.09 -3.15
CA GLU A 145 0.20 -2.74 -3.29
C GLU A 145 0.62 -1.86 -2.11
N ASP A 146 0.88 -0.60 -2.35
CA ASP A 146 1.20 0.36 -1.30
C ASP A 146 -0.06 0.81 -0.56
N ILE A 147 -1.10 1.16 -1.30
CA ILE A 147 -2.36 1.63 -0.73
C ILE A 147 -3.56 1.25 -1.59
N VAL A 148 -4.56 0.64 -0.98
CA VAL A 148 -5.87 0.44 -1.59
C VAL A 148 -6.78 1.60 -1.19
N ASP A 149 -6.95 2.55 -2.11
CA ASP A 149 -7.85 3.70 -1.97
C ASP A 149 -9.22 3.38 -2.62
N GLN A 150 -9.61 3.97 -3.73
CA GLN A 150 -10.87 3.67 -4.42
C GLN A 150 -10.90 2.31 -5.14
N GLY A 151 -9.76 1.76 -5.49
CA GLY A 151 -9.62 0.41 -6.02
C GLY A 151 -9.64 0.28 -7.55
N PHE A 152 -9.93 1.33 -8.32
CA PHE A 152 -10.04 1.28 -9.79
C PHE A 152 -8.78 0.72 -10.49
N THR A 153 -7.61 1.17 -10.04
CA THR A 153 -6.34 0.74 -10.62
C THR A 153 -6.07 -0.74 -10.37
N LEU A 154 -6.37 -1.18 -9.16
CA LEU A 154 -6.20 -2.57 -8.75
C LEU A 154 -7.20 -3.47 -9.48
N GLN A 155 -8.47 -3.09 -9.60
CA GLN A 155 -9.47 -3.84 -10.37
C GLN A 155 -9.01 -4.08 -11.82
N PHE A 156 -8.48 -3.04 -12.48
CA PHE A 156 -7.97 -3.16 -13.84
C PHE A 156 -6.83 -4.19 -13.91
N LEU A 157 -5.90 -4.15 -12.95
CA LEU A 157 -4.80 -5.13 -12.87
C LEU A 157 -5.31 -6.55 -12.69
N LEU A 158 -6.28 -6.76 -11.78
CA LEU A 158 -6.86 -8.08 -11.51
C LEU A 158 -7.51 -8.65 -12.77
N GLN A 159 -8.35 -7.88 -13.47
CA GLN A 159 -8.96 -8.31 -14.72
C GLN A 159 -7.93 -8.69 -15.78
N MET A 160 -6.84 -7.92 -15.90
CA MET A 160 -5.77 -8.23 -16.85
C MET A 160 -5.04 -9.53 -16.47
N LEU A 161 -4.74 -9.76 -15.19
CA LEU A 161 -4.10 -10.97 -14.71
C LEU A 161 -4.96 -12.21 -14.96
N GLU A 162 -6.25 -12.13 -14.68
CA GLU A 162 -7.20 -13.24 -14.87
C GLU A 162 -7.45 -13.55 -16.36
N VAL A 163 -7.81 -12.54 -17.13
CA VAL A 163 -8.31 -12.72 -18.51
C VAL A 163 -7.17 -12.84 -19.52
N GLU A 164 -6.20 -11.91 -19.45
CA GLU A 164 -5.14 -11.86 -20.45
C GLU A 164 -3.94 -12.74 -20.06
N LYS A 165 -3.53 -12.75 -18.80
CA LYS A 165 -2.37 -13.51 -18.34
C LYS A 165 -2.71 -14.93 -17.89
N LYS A 166 -3.99 -15.21 -17.61
CA LYS A 166 -4.50 -16.53 -17.22
C LYS A 166 -3.73 -17.14 -16.06
N VAL A 167 -3.51 -16.34 -15.04
CA VAL A 167 -2.89 -16.79 -13.79
C VAL A 167 -3.77 -17.84 -13.11
N ASN A 168 -3.21 -18.67 -12.24
CA ASN A 168 -3.96 -19.69 -11.52
C ASN A 168 -4.73 -19.10 -10.34
N SER A 169 -4.06 -18.26 -9.54
CA SER A 169 -4.68 -17.54 -8.44
C SER A 169 -4.03 -16.18 -8.25
N ILE A 170 -4.77 -15.26 -7.59
CA ILE A 170 -4.28 -13.94 -7.22
C ILE A 170 -4.51 -13.76 -5.73
N HIS A 171 -3.47 -13.38 -5.03
CA HIS A 171 -3.50 -12.94 -3.65
C HIS A 171 -3.02 -11.50 -3.56
N ILE A 172 -3.63 -10.69 -2.72
CA ILE A 172 -3.32 -9.26 -2.61
C ILE A 172 -2.78 -8.96 -1.22
N CYS A 173 -1.56 -8.41 -1.19
CA CYS A 173 -0.95 -7.86 0.01
C CYS A 173 -0.84 -6.34 -0.14
N SER A 174 -1.55 -5.58 0.71
CA SER A 174 -1.49 -4.12 0.72
C SER A 174 -0.92 -3.61 2.04
N LEU A 175 0.00 -2.64 1.97
CA LEU A 175 0.51 -2.00 3.18
C LEU A 175 -0.59 -1.18 3.86
N LEU A 176 -1.33 -0.37 3.08
CA LEU A 176 -2.42 0.44 3.58
C LEU A 176 -3.74 0.10 2.89
N VAL A 177 -4.81 0.09 3.67
CA VAL A 177 -6.19 0.02 3.17
C VAL A 177 -6.96 1.17 3.79
N LYS A 178 -7.51 2.06 2.95
CA LYS A 178 -8.33 3.17 3.42
C LYS A 178 -9.74 2.73 3.80
N ASP A 179 -10.21 3.18 4.93
CA ASP A 179 -11.60 3.11 5.35
C ASP A 179 -12.30 4.37 4.83
N LEU A 180 -12.88 4.28 3.61
CA LEU A 180 -13.46 5.42 2.92
C LEU A 180 -14.70 5.95 3.64
N GLU A 181 -14.78 7.27 3.81
CA GLU A 181 -15.95 7.94 4.35
C GLU A 181 -16.99 8.19 3.25
N ALA A 182 -18.19 7.61 3.41
CA ALA A 182 -19.31 7.79 2.51
C ALA A 182 -18.95 7.71 0.99
N PRO A 183 -18.31 6.63 0.54
CA PRO A 183 -17.97 6.47 -0.86
C PRO A 183 -19.23 6.41 -1.73
N ALA A 184 -19.14 6.81 -3.00
CA ALA A 184 -20.20 6.58 -3.96
C ALA A 184 -20.49 5.06 -4.09
N ASP A 185 -21.75 4.69 -4.40
CA ASP A 185 -22.19 3.29 -4.47
C ASP A 185 -21.30 2.44 -5.39
N GLU A 186 -20.85 3.00 -6.51
CA GLU A 186 -19.94 2.34 -7.44
C GLU A 186 -18.59 2.01 -6.79
N VAL A 187 -18.02 2.95 -6.02
CA VAL A 187 -16.74 2.76 -5.30
C VAL A 187 -16.91 1.76 -4.18
N ALA A 188 -18.03 1.82 -3.44
CA ALA A 188 -18.34 0.86 -2.37
C ALA A 188 -18.40 -0.56 -2.93
N SER A 189 -19.21 -0.76 -3.98
CA SER A 189 -19.35 -2.08 -4.64
C SER A 189 -18.02 -2.59 -5.21
N LEU A 190 -17.23 -1.69 -5.81
CA LEU A 190 -15.91 -2.03 -6.31
C LEU A 190 -14.98 -2.50 -5.19
N ARG A 191 -14.93 -1.77 -4.08
CA ARG A 191 -14.10 -2.12 -2.91
C ARG A 191 -14.48 -3.47 -2.31
N GLU A 192 -15.78 -3.78 -2.22
CA GLU A 192 -16.27 -5.09 -1.79
C GLU A 192 -15.84 -6.24 -2.72
N SER A 193 -15.65 -5.95 -4.01
CA SER A 193 -15.22 -6.95 -5.00
C SER A 193 -13.71 -7.23 -5.02
N ILE A 194 -12.91 -6.41 -4.33
CA ILE A 194 -11.46 -6.58 -4.28
C ILE A 194 -11.07 -7.31 -2.98
N PRO A 195 -10.71 -8.60 -3.04
CA PRO A 195 -10.27 -9.34 -1.86
C PRO A 195 -8.83 -8.94 -1.52
N VAL A 196 -8.64 -8.18 -0.44
CA VAL A 196 -7.30 -7.94 0.11
C VAL A 196 -7.02 -9.02 1.15
N ASP A 197 -6.16 -9.99 0.80
CA ASP A 197 -5.88 -11.16 1.64
C ASP A 197 -5.00 -10.80 2.83
N TYR A 198 -4.03 -9.92 2.61
CA TYR A 198 -3.06 -9.51 3.63
C TYR A 198 -3.03 -7.98 3.72
N THR A 199 -3.57 -7.46 4.80
CA THR A 199 -3.63 -6.01 5.06
C THR A 199 -2.60 -5.62 6.12
N GLY A 200 -1.76 -4.65 5.81
CA GLY A 200 -0.86 -4.04 6.78
C GLY A 200 -1.62 -3.23 7.82
N PHE A 201 -2.13 -2.09 7.39
CA PHE A 201 -2.84 -1.14 8.24
C PHE A 201 -4.15 -0.70 7.58
N HIS A 202 -5.24 -0.69 8.35
CA HIS A 202 -6.43 0.06 8.03
C HIS A 202 -6.26 1.50 8.49
N ILE A 203 -6.44 2.47 7.61
CA ILE A 203 -6.28 3.90 7.91
C ILE A 203 -7.57 4.67 7.60
N PRO A 204 -7.86 5.77 8.33
CA PRO A 204 -8.95 6.68 8.00
C PRO A 204 -8.79 7.25 6.58
N ASP A 205 -9.86 7.86 6.04
CA ASP A 205 -9.84 8.50 4.71
C ASP A 205 -9.03 9.81 4.71
N LEU A 206 -7.75 9.68 4.99
CA LEU A 206 -6.77 10.77 5.06
C LEU A 206 -5.89 10.80 3.80
N TRP A 207 -5.37 11.97 3.48
CA TRP A 207 -4.29 12.09 2.51
C TRP A 207 -2.97 11.75 3.19
N VAL A 208 -2.30 10.74 2.65
CA VAL A 208 -1.06 10.20 3.22
C VAL A 208 0.07 10.20 2.20
N ALA A 209 1.29 10.26 2.69
CA ALA A 209 2.52 10.10 1.90
C ALA A 209 3.63 9.47 2.75
N GLY A 210 4.70 9.06 2.11
CA GLY A 210 5.84 8.41 2.73
C GLY A 210 5.87 6.91 2.48
N TYR A 211 7.01 6.31 2.75
CA TYR A 211 7.29 4.89 2.56
C TYR A 211 6.90 4.35 1.17
N GLY A 212 7.18 5.12 0.13
CA GLY A 212 6.84 4.82 -1.26
C GLY A 212 5.65 5.59 -1.80
N ILE A 213 4.67 5.89 -0.97
CA ILE A 213 3.46 6.63 -1.32
C ILE A 213 3.79 8.10 -1.55
N ASP A 214 3.22 8.70 -2.59
CA ASP A 214 3.49 10.09 -2.94
C ASP A 214 2.35 11.05 -2.64
N ALA A 215 2.75 12.31 -2.46
CA ALA A 215 1.88 13.45 -2.65
C ALA A 215 2.40 14.25 -3.86
N CYS A 216 1.68 14.18 -5.00
CA CYS A 216 2.07 14.82 -6.26
C CYS A 216 3.51 14.52 -6.73
N GLY A 217 3.95 13.27 -6.57
CA GLY A 217 5.30 12.81 -6.96
C GLY A 217 6.38 13.02 -5.91
N GLU A 218 6.08 13.72 -4.83
CA GLU A 218 7.02 14.03 -3.75
C GLU A 218 6.85 13.10 -2.53
N LEU A 219 7.76 13.21 -1.55
CA LEU A 219 7.72 12.59 -0.22
C LEU A 219 7.83 11.06 -0.16
N ARG A 220 7.94 10.35 -1.28
CA ARG A 220 8.07 8.87 -1.32
C ARG A 220 9.23 8.33 -0.49
N HIS A 221 10.31 9.11 -0.33
CA HIS A 221 11.56 8.69 0.33
C HIS A 221 11.48 8.66 1.86
N LEU A 222 10.42 9.20 2.46
CA LEU A 222 10.26 9.22 3.92
C LEU A 222 10.13 7.78 4.45
N PRO A 223 10.81 7.43 5.56
CA PRO A 223 10.77 6.07 6.09
C PRO A 223 9.54 5.76 6.95
N TYR A 224 8.58 6.65 6.99
CA TYR A 224 7.34 6.61 7.77
C TYR A 224 6.16 7.09 6.94
N ILE A 225 4.94 6.88 7.44
CA ILE A 225 3.72 7.42 6.83
C ILE A 225 3.29 8.69 7.59
N ILE A 226 2.98 9.72 6.83
CA ILE A 226 2.50 11.02 7.32
C ILE A 226 1.13 11.34 6.75
N THR A 227 0.40 12.20 7.44
CA THR A 227 -0.74 12.91 6.87
C THR A 227 -0.28 14.20 6.22
N VAL A 228 -0.88 14.56 5.10
CA VAL A 228 -0.52 15.74 4.32
C VAL A 228 -1.71 16.64 4.07
N ASN A 229 -1.47 17.94 4.07
CA ASN A 229 -2.48 18.92 3.74
C ASN A 229 -2.74 18.96 2.23
N LYS A 230 -3.85 18.39 1.80
CA LYS A 230 -4.26 18.30 0.39
C LYS A 230 -4.24 19.65 -0.33
N THR A 231 -4.54 20.76 0.37
CA THR A 231 -4.62 22.09 -0.24
C THR A 231 -3.26 22.68 -0.63
N GLN A 232 -2.17 22.12 -0.09
CA GLN A 232 -0.79 22.57 -0.34
C GLN A 232 -0.12 21.83 -1.51
N PHE A 233 -0.76 20.79 -2.04
CA PHE A 233 -0.33 20.05 -3.22
C PHE A 233 -1.30 20.38 -4.38
N ARG A 234 -0.90 21.30 -5.23
CA ARG A 234 -1.65 21.71 -6.44
C ARG A 234 -0.79 21.57 -7.68
#